data_b199def438d62e8244b6b46778ed02a0
#
_entry.id   b199def438d62e8244b6b46778ed02a0
#
_cell.length_a   1.000
_cell.length_b   1.000
_cell.length_c   1.000
_cell.angle_alpha   90.00
_cell.angle_beta   90.00
_cell.angle_gamma   90.00
#
_symmetry.space_group_name_H-M   'P 1'
#
loop_
_entity.id
_entity.type
_entity.pdbx_description
1 polymer ?
#
loop_
_entity_poly.entity_id
_entity_poly.type
_entity_poly.pdbx_seq_one_letter_code
_entity_poly.pdbx_strand_id
1 'polypeptide(L)'
;MHKIVIPNTILIVDDDEMNRDVLGNIFSASHSIEMAENGKECLNKILEYGQKFCAVLLDVVMPVMGGIEVLKKLNRDGVVDHIPVFLITGETDTRIIKRAYELGVMDVISKPISSYMVQRRVNSVIELFTARKRLSSVVGQQKDQLLKQAKRILRLNMGMIESLSTAIEFRSGESGEHIRKIHDITKLFLENS
;
A
#
# COMPACT_ATOMS: atom_id res chain seq x y z
N MET A 1 -12.21 14.99 3.03
CA MET A 1 -10.75 14.76 3.13
C MET A 1 -10.53 13.45 3.86
N HIS A 2 -10.12 12.37 3.18
CA HIS A 2 -9.73 11.13 3.84
C HIS A 2 -8.39 11.38 4.53
N LYS A 3 -8.40 11.39 5.86
CA LYS A 3 -7.20 11.50 6.68
C LYS A 3 -6.38 10.23 6.45
N ILE A 4 -5.19 10.33 5.85
CA ILE A 4 -4.28 9.19 5.70
C ILE A 4 -3.88 8.79 7.12
N VAL A 5 -4.38 7.64 7.58
CA VAL A 5 -3.92 7.04 8.83
C VAL A 5 -2.55 6.43 8.54
N ILE A 6 -1.53 6.98 9.18
CA ILE A 6 -0.17 6.44 9.08
C ILE A 6 -0.06 5.33 10.12
N PRO A 7 0.20 4.08 9.70
CA PRO A 7 0.42 2.99 10.64
C PRO A 7 1.62 3.32 11.54
N ASN A 8 1.50 3.02 12.83
CA ASN A 8 2.56 3.27 13.80
C ASN A 8 2.74 2.11 14.79
N THR A 9 2.21 0.95 14.49
CA THR A 9 2.32 -0.23 15.36
C THR A 9 3.28 -1.24 14.74
N ILE A 10 4.24 -1.73 15.51
CA ILE A 10 5.11 -2.84 15.14
C ILE A 10 4.53 -4.12 15.75
N LEU A 11 4.38 -5.16 14.94
CA LEU A 11 4.02 -6.49 15.39
C LEU A 11 5.29 -7.30 15.61
N ILE A 12 5.51 -7.76 16.83
CA ILE A 12 6.64 -8.59 17.24
C ILE A 12 6.14 -10.03 17.45
N VAL A 13 6.75 -10.96 16.76
CA VAL A 13 6.34 -12.38 16.74
C VAL A 13 7.54 -13.26 17.08
N ASP A 14 7.54 -13.80 18.27
CA ASP A 14 8.59 -14.69 18.79
C ASP A 14 7.93 -15.54 19.89
N ASP A 15 8.26 -16.80 20.03
CA ASP A 15 7.69 -17.65 21.07
C ASP A 15 8.30 -17.39 22.46
N ASP A 16 9.52 -16.85 22.51
CA ASP A 16 10.19 -16.46 23.75
C ASP A 16 9.74 -15.06 24.21
N GLU A 17 9.12 -14.99 25.39
CA GLU A 17 8.67 -13.74 26.00
C GLU A 17 9.81 -12.73 26.19
N MET A 18 11.00 -13.19 26.60
CA MET A 18 12.17 -12.33 26.80
C MET A 18 12.58 -11.64 25.48
N ASN A 19 12.56 -12.37 24.38
CA ASN A 19 12.86 -11.79 23.06
C ASN A 19 11.81 -10.73 22.66
N ARG A 20 10.52 -11.01 22.91
CA ARG A 20 9.43 -10.04 22.65
C ARG A 20 9.62 -8.77 23.46
N ASP A 21 9.96 -8.90 24.75
CA ASP A 21 10.19 -7.76 25.65
C ASP A 21 11.41 -6.93 25.23
N VAL A 22 12.52 -7.58 24.88
CA VAL A 22 13.73 -6.89 24.40
C VAL A 22 13.41 -6.07 23.15
N LEU A 23 12.74 -6.68 22.18
CA LEU A 23 12.34 -5.97 20.95
C LEU A 23 11.30 -4.88 21.23
N GLY A 24 10.33 -5.14 22.09
CA GLY A 24 9.34 -4.17 22.52
C GLY A 24 9.98 -2.94 23.14
N ASN A 25 10.94 -3.12 24.03
CA ASN A 25 11.66 -2.03 24.67
C ASN A 25 12.49 -1.18 23.68
N ILE A 26 13.05 -1.80 22.62
CA ILE A 26 13.79 -1.06 21.58
C ILE A 26 12.89 -0.06 20.85
N PHE A 27 11.62 -0.40 20.61
CA PHE A 27 10.73 0.38 19.74
C PHE A 27 9.64 1.15 20.48
N SER A 28 9.35 0.85 21.75
CA SER A 28 8.24 1.44 22.52
C SER A 28 8.29 2.97 22.66
N ALA A 29 9.48 3.57 22.57
CA ALA A 29 9.64 5.02 22.63
C ALA A 29 9.06 5.74 21.39
N SER A 30 8.96 5.06 20.23
CA SER A 30 8.57 5.66 18.95
C SER A 30 7.37 5.02 18.28
N HIS A 31 7.04 3.78 18.64
CA HIS A 31 5.98 2.99 18.05
C HIS A 31 5.10 2.33 19.10
N SER A 32 3.84 2.09 18.75
CA SER A 32 3.01 1.16 19.51
C SER A 32 3.47 -0.27 19.23
N ILE A 33 3.38 -1.13 20.23
CA ILE A 33 3.83 -2.52 20.11
C ILE A 33 2.64 -3.46 20.28
N GLU A 34 2.55 -4.43 19.38
CA GLU A 34 1.69 -5.60 19.50
C GLU A 34 2.58 -6.83 19.47
N MET A 35 2.22 -7.86 20.22
CA MET A 35 3.01 -9.08 20.34
C MET A 35 2.18 -10.30 19.92
N ALA A 36 2.84 -11.32 19.41
CA ALA A 36 2.26 -12.62 19.11
C ALA A 36 3.26 -13.71 19.47
N GLU A 37 2.77 -14.83 19.99
CA GLU A 37 3.60 -15.93 20.49
C GLU A 37 3.90 -16.99 19.43
N ASN A 38 3.22 -16.96 18.30
CA ASN A 38 3.38 -17.91 17.21
C ASN A 38 2.84 -17.35 15.89
N GLY A 39 3.16 -18.04 14.80
CA GLY A 39 2.75 -17.61 13.47
C GLY A 39 1.25 -17.59 13.23
N LYS A 40 0.45 -18.43 13.91
CA LYS A 40 -1.00 -18.44 13.77
C LYS A 40 -1.61 -17.18 14.36
N GLU A 41 -1.16 -16.78 15.53
CA GLU A 41 -1.59 -15.54 16.18
C GLU A 41 -1.19 -14.30 15.35
N CYS A 42 0.04 -14.30 14.80
CA CYS A 42 0.51 -13.29 13.87
C CYS A 42 -0.46 -13.09 12.71
N LEU A 43 -0.84 -14.17 12.02
CA LEU A 43 -1.75 -14.10 10.88
C LEU A 43 -3.14 -13.59 11.27
N ASN A 44 -3.67 -14.02 12.42
CA ASN A 44 -4.95 -13.54 12.92
C ASN A 44 -4.92 -12.02 13.18
N LYS A 45 -3.86 -11.51 13.84
CA LYS A 45 -3.69 -10.08 14.09
C LYS A 45 -3.55 -9.28 12.79
N ILE A 46 -2.84 -9.79 11.80
CA ILE A 46 -2.71 -9.14 10.49
C ILE A 46 -4.03 -9.13 9.75
N LEU A 47 -4.81 -10.20 9.80
CA LEU A 47 -6.12 -10.26 9.16
C LEU A 47 -7.09 -9.25 9.77
N GLU A 48 -7.08 -9.11 11.10
CA GLU A 48 -8.01 -8.25 11.83
C GLU A 48 -7.58 -6.77 11.81
N TYR A 49 -6.27 -6.51 11.94
CA TYR A 49 -5.74 -5.15 12.17
C TYR A 49 -4.59 -4.77 11.22
N GLY A 50 -4.45 -5.41 10.06
CA GLY A 50 -3.28 -5.23 9.18
C GLY A 50 -2.97 -3.78 8.84
N GLN A 51 -3.98 -2.92 8.71
CA GLN A 51 -3.77 -1.49 8.42
C GLN A 51 -3.09 -0.69 9.53
N LYS A 52 -3.01 -1.22 10.75
CA LYS A 52 -2.37 -0.63 11.93
C LYS A 52 -0.86 -0.81 11.91
N PHE A 53 -0.38 -1.89 11.27
CA PHE A 53 1.02 -2.29 11.34
C PHE A 53 1.88 -1.54 10.33
N CYS A 54 2.99 -0.97 10.83
CA CYS A 54 4.04 -0.36 10.03
C CYS A 54 5.22 -1.30 9.76
N ALA A 55 5.38 -2.36 10.57
CA ALA A 55 6.36 -3.43 10.37
C ALA A 55 5.95 -4.70 11.13
N VAL A 56 6.49 -5.84 10.69
CA VAL A 56 6.42 -7.13 11.37
C VAL A 56 7.85 -7.61 11.63
N LEU A 57 8.17 -7.89 12.90
CA LEU A 57 9.42 -8.54 13.32
C LEU A 57 9.08 -10.00 13.65
N LEU A 58 9.58 -10.94 12.88
CA LEU A 58 9.12 -12.32 12.85
C LEU A 58 10.29 -13.27 13.12
N ASP A 59 10.21 -14.04 14.20
CA ASP A 59 11.16 -15.11 14.43
C ASP A 59 10.94 -16.28 13.45
N VAL A 60 12.02 -16.95 13.10
CA VAL A 60 11.99 -18.08 12.16
C VAL A 60 11.50 -19.35 12.82
N VAL A 61 11.98 -19.63 14.04
CA VAL A 61 11.74 -20.90 14.73
C VAL A 61 10.73 -20.69 15.85
N MET A 62 9.51 -21.11 15.61
CA MET A 62 8.42 -21.01 16.58
C MET A 62 7.56 -22.27 16.56
N PRO A 63 6.91 -22.65 17.68
CA PRO A 63 5.93 -23.72 17.71
C PRO A 63 4.68 -23.38 16.92
N VAL A 64 3.86 -24.38 16.61
CA VAL A 64 2.59 -24.28 15.89
C VAL A 64 2.75 -23.86 14.42
N MET A 65 3.44 -22.75 14.15
CA MET A 65 3.69 -22.22 12.82
C MET A 65 4.95 -21.35 12.83
N GLY A 66 5.99 -21.78 12.10
CA GLY A 66 7.25 -21.06 12.00
C GLY A 66 7.21 -19.86 11.06
N GLY A 67 8.20 -18.96 11.18
CA GLY A 67 8.25 -17.69 10.45
C GLY A 67 8.26 -17.83 8.92
N ILE A 68 8.93 -18.84 8.38
CA ILE A 68 8.93 -19.08 6.92
C ILE A 68 7.53 -19.47 6.42
N GLU A 69 6.77 -20.22 7.21
CA GLU A 69 5.39 -20.58 6.84
C GLU A 69 4.45 -19.37 6.89
N VAL A 70 4.60 -18.52 7.91
CA VAL A 70 3.93 -17.23 8.00
C VAL A 70 4.25 -16.38 6.78
N LEU A 71 5.55 -16.20 6.47
CA LEU A 71 6.01 -15.38 5.35
C LEU A 71 5.44 -15.87 3.99
N LYS A 72 5.35 -17.18 3.77
CA LYS A 72 4.69 -17.75 2.57
C LYS A 72 3.24 -17.30 2.44
N LYS A 73 2.49 -17.28 3.54
CA LYS A 73 1.09 -16.84 3.53
C LYS A 73 0.98 -15.33 3.30
N LEU A 74 1.82 -14.54 3.98
CA LEU A 74 1.85 -13.09 3.81
C LEU A 74 2.24 -12.68 2.38
N ASN A 75 3.17 -13.39 1.75
CA ASN A 75 3.54 -13.18 0.35
C ASN A 75 2.38 -13.51 -0.59
N ARG A 76 1.78 -14.70 -0.44
CA ARG A 76 0.64 -15.14 -1.27
C ARG A 76 -0.53 -14.15 -1.19
N ASP A 77 -0.78 -13.60 -0.03
CA ASP A 77 -1.89 -12.69 0.24
C ASP A 77 -1.52 -11.21 -0.06
N GLY A 78 -0.32 -10.94 -0.61
CA GLY A 78 0.17 -9.61 -1.00
C GLY A 78 0.47 -8.66 0.17
N VAL A 79 0.53 -9.18 1.40
CA VAL A 79 0.76 -8.35 2.60
C VAL A 79 2.16 -7.75 2.62
N VAL A 80 3.16 -8.51 2.15
CA VAL A 80 4.58 -8.07 2.10
C VAL A 80 4.80 -6.83 1.22
N ASP A 81 3.91 -6.54 0.28
CA ASP A 81 3.97 -5.34 -0.56
C ASP A 81 3.56 -4.06 0.19
N HIS A 82 2.86 -4.22 1.32
CA HIS A 82 2.25 -3.14 2.08
C HIS A 82 2.79 -2.98 3.50
N ILE A 83 3.28 -4.07 4.08
CA ILE A 83 3.84 -4.13 5.44
C ILE A 83 5.22 -4.78 5.36
N PRO A 84 6.31 -4.06 5.65
CA PRO A 84 7.65 -4.64 5.66
C PRO A 84 7.77 -5.71 6.74
N VAL A 85 8.25 -6.89 6.34
CA VAL A 85 8.51 -8.03 7.24
C VAL A 85 10.00 -8.20 7.40
N PHE A 86 10.46 -8.27 8.64
CA PHE A 86 11.84 -8.58 9.01
C PHE A 86 11.88 -9.96 9.66
N LEU A 87 12.77 -10.82 9.20
CA LEU A 87 13.04 -12.07 9.91
C LEU A 87 14.12 -11.85 10.96
N ILE A 88 13.88 -12.39 12.15
CA ILE A 88 14.87 -12.41 13.24
C ILE A 88 15.23 -13.87 13.45
N THR A 89 16.51 -14.21 13.37
CA THR A 89 16.90 -15.63 13.39
C THR A 89 18.26 -15.85 14.00
N GLY A 90 18.39 -16.94 14.76
CA GLY A 90 19.68 -17.53 15.12
C GLY A 90 20.21 -18.51 14.06
N GLU A 91 19.41 -18.83 13.06
CA GLU A 91 19.76 -19.72 11.98
C GLU A 91 20.80 -19.10 11.05
N THR A 92 21.83 -19.89 10.73
CA THR A 92 22.89 -19.50 9.77
C THR A 92 22.72 -20.19 8.41
N ASP A 93 21.68 -21.00 8.22
CA ASP A 93 21.44 -21.73 6.98
C ASP A 93 21.09 -20.76 5.84
N THR A 94 22.04 -20.59 4.94
CA THR A 94 21.91 -19.73 3.77
C THR A 94 20.69 -20.05 2.90
N ARG A 95 20.20 -21.30 2.91
CA ARG A 95 19.02 -21.72 2.14
C ARG A 95 17.75 -21.09 2.72
N ILE A 96 17.64 -21.02 4.04
CA ILE A 96 16.51 -20.40 4.74
C ILE A 96 16.50 -18.90 4.46
N ILE A 97 17.67 -18.25 4.57
CA ILE A 97 17.84 -16.83 4.31
C ILE A 97 17.48 -16.49 2.85
N LYS A 98 18.01 -17.25 1.88
CA LYS A 98 17.68 -17.09 0.47
C LYS A 98 16.17 -17.23 0.22
N ARG A 99 15.57 -18.27 0.80
CA ARG A 99 14.13 -18.50 0.68
C ARG A 99 13.29 -17.38 1.27
N ALA A 100 13.74 -16.79 2.36
CA ALA A 100 13.07 -15.63 2.96
C ALA A 100 13.06 -14.41 2.01
N TYR A 101 14.19 -14.09 1.37
CA TYR A 101 14.26 -13.02 0.38
C TYR A 101 13.39 -13.29 -0.85
N GLU A 102 13.34 -14.53 -1.36
CA GLU A 102 12.42 -14.93 -2.44
C GLU A 102 10.95 -14.76 -2.08
N LEU A 103 10.61 -14.84 -0.80
CA LEU A 103 9.27 -14.64 -0.26
C LEU A 103 8.96 -13.18 0.11
N GLY A 104 9.87 -12.25 -0.22
CA GLY A 104 9.64 -10.82 -0.05
C GLY A 104 9.92 -10.29 1.35
N VAL A 105 10.74 -11.01 2.16
CA VAL A 105 11.23 -10.41 3.41
C VAL A 105 12.07 -9.18 3.09
N MET A 106 11.93 -8.14 3.90
CA MET A 106 12.63 -6.90 3.67
C MET A 106 14.10 -6.98 4.11
N ASP A 107 14.35 -7.62 5.24
CA ASP A 107 15.70 -7.87 5.75
C ASP A 107 15.70 -9.05 6.72
N VAL A 108 16.89 -9.63 6.92
CA VAL A 108 17.12 -10.72 7.89
C VAL A 108 18.10 -10.21 8.95
N ILE A 109 17.68 -10.30 10.19
CA ILE A 109 18.42 -9.83 11.37
C ILE A 109 18.88 -11.04 12.17
N SER A 110 20.19 -11.21 12.26
CA SER A 110 20.77 -12.35 13.01
C SER A 110 20.78 -12.10 14.52
N LYS A 111 20.44 -13.11 15.31
CA LYS A 111 20.66 -13.13 16.75
C LYS A 111 22.17 -13.38 17.02
N PRO A 112 22.84 -12.75 18.02
CA PRO A 112 22.26 -11.88 19.04
C PRO A 112 21.90 -10.47 18.51
N ILE A 113 20.79 -9.94 19.04
CA ILE A 113 20.22 -8.66 18.58
C ILE A 113 21.07 -7.49 19.11
N SER A 114 21.57 -6.65 18.19
CA SER A 114 22.12 -5.35 18.52
C SER A 114 21.01 -4.30 18.46
N SER A 115 20.59 -3.78 19.61
CA SER A 115 19.49 -2.81 19.73
C SER A 115 19.63 -1.62 18.77
N TYR A 116 20.82 -1.03 18.70
CA TYR A 116 21.11 0.10 17.81
C TYR A 116 20.93 -0.27 16.33
N MET A 117 21.49 -1.42 15.91
CA MET A 117 21.45 -1.84 14.50
C MET A 117 20.03 -2.22 14.07
N VAL A 118 19.29 -2.95 14.91
CA VAL A 118 17.92 -3.33 14.62
C VAL A 118 17.02 -2.11 14.52
N GLN A 119 17.10 -1.20 15.49
CA GLN A 119 16.31 0.01 15.50
C GLN A 119 16.57 0.85 14.23
N ARG A 120 17.83 1.02 13.84
CA ARG A 120 18.19 1.80 12.66
C ARG A 120 17.69 1.15 11.36
N ARG A 121 17.86 -0.15 11.18
CA ARG A 121 17.40 -0.88 10.01
C ARG A 121 15.88 -0.83 9.86
N VAL A 122 15.16 -1.15 10.93
CA VAL A 122 13.70 -1.20 10.93
C VAL A 122 13.12 0.19 10.67
N ASN A 123 13.61 1.23 11.38
CA ASN A 123 13.11 2.59 11.20
C ASN A 123 13.35 3.12 9.78
N SER A 124 14.53 2.89 9.20
CA SER A 124 14.83 3.32 7.83
C SER A 124 13.86 2.71 6.81
N VAL A 125 13.50 1.45 6.99
CA VAL A 125 12.54 0.78 6.09
C VAL A 125 11.11 1.28 6.34
N ILE A 126 10.70 1.47 7.59
CA ILE A 126 9.38 2.05 7.91
C ILE A 126 9.23 3.44 7.26
N GLU A 127 10.27 4.28 7.35
CA GLU A 127 10.28 5.59 6.70
C GLU A 127 10.11 5.48 5.18
N LEU A 128 10.85 4.57 4.53
CA LEU A 128 10.74 4.32 3.09
C LEU A 128 9.33 3.89 2.69
N PHE A 129 8.75 2.91 3.39
CA PHE A 129 7.38 2.43 3.12
C PHE A 129 6.34 3.53 3.34
N THR A 130 6.50 4.32 4.39
CA THR A 130 5.63 5.46 4.69
C THR A 130 5.71 6.52 3.59
N ALA A 131 6.91 6.87 3.13
CA ALA A 131 7.13 7.81 2.04
C ALA A 131 6.51 7.30 0.73
N ARG A 132 6.72 6.01 0.38
CA ARG A 132 6.10 5.38 -0.79
C ARG A 132 4.58 5.42 -0.74
N LYS A 133 3.98 5.13 0.42
CA LYS A 133 2.52 5.16 0.61
C LYS A 133 1.96 6.58 0.45
N ARG A 134 2.65 7.58 1.00
CA ARG A 134 2.28 9.00 0.84
C ARG A 134 2.35 9.41 -0.63
N LEU A 135 3.44 9.08 -1.32
CA LEU A 135 3.62 9.41 -2.75
C LEU A 135 2.53 8.77 -3.61
N SER A 136 2.25 7.49 -3.42
CA SER A 136 1.19 6.77 -4.13
C SER A 136 -0.18 7.43 -3.94
N SER A 137 -0.50 7.88 -2.72
CA SER A 137 -1.74 8.59 -2.43
C SER A 137 -1.82 9.95 -3.14
N VAL A 138 -0.73 10.72 -3.15
CA VAL A 138 -0.66 12.01 -3.85
C VAL A 138 -0.84 11.82 -5.37
N VAL A 139 -0.15 10.84 -5.96
CA VAL A 139 -0.29 10.50 -7.39
C VAL A 139 -1.73 10.10 -7.72
N GLY A 140 -2.38 9.28 -6.87
CA GLY A 140 -3.78 8.92 -7.04
C GLY A 140 -4.71 10.14 -7.03
N GLN A 141 -4.55 11.03 -6.07
CA GLN A 141 -5.34 12.28 -5.98
C GLN A 141 -5.13 13.20 -7.20
N GLN A 142 -3.89 13.34 -7.66
CA GLN A 142 -3.58 14.14 -8.86
C GLN A 142 -4.22 13.55 -10.11
N LYS A 143 -4.17 12.22 -10.27
CA LYS A 143 -4.83 11.52 -11.37
C LYS A 143 -6.34 11.79 -11.38
N ASP A 144 -7.00 11.70 -10.22
CA ASP A 144 -8.44 11.97 -10.10
C ASP A 144 -8.78 13.43 -10.43
N GLN A 145 -7.93 14.38 -9.99
CA GLN A 145 -8.08 15.79 -10.34
C GLN A 145 -7.96 16.04 -11.84
N LEU A 146 -6.94 15.45 -12.49
CA LEU A 146 -6.73 15.56 -13.93
C LEU A 146 -7.93 15.00 -14.72
N LEU A 147 -8.46 13.85 -14.30
CA LEU A 147 -9.66 13.27 -14.92
C LEU A 147 -10.89 14.19 -14.78
N LYS A 148 -11.07 14.79 -13.60
CA LYS A 148 -12.18 15.77 -13.40
C LYS A 148 -12.01 17.01 -14.26
N GLN A 149 -10.78 17.53 -14.38
CA GLN A 149 -10.48 18.68 -15.26
C GLN A 149 -10.70 18.34 -16.73
N ALA A 150 -10.23 17.20 -17.21
CA ALA A 150 -10.43 16.74 -18.57
C ALA A 150 -11.94 16.63 -18.92
N LYS A 151 -12.72 15.99 -18.03
CA LYS A 151 -14.18 15.91 -18.19
C LYS A 151 -14.85 17.29 -18.22
N ARG A 152 -14.35 18.24 -17.42
CA ARG A 152 -14.88 19.62 -17.42
C ARG A 152 -14.58 20.34 -18.73
N ILE A 153 -13.37 20.22 -19.25
CA ILE A 153 -12.95 20.82 -20.54
C ILE A 153 -13.79 20.26 -21.68
N LEU A 154 -13.97 18.94 -21.74
CA LEU A 154 -14.81 18.31 -22.76
C LEU A 154 -16.24 18.85 -22.71
N ARG A 155 -16.84 18.96 -21.51
CA ARG A 155 -18.20 19.51 -21.35
C ARG A 155 -18.31 20.95 -21.80
N LEU A 156 -17.31 21.80 -21.50
CA LEU A 156 -17.27 23.18 -21.95
C LEU A 156 -17.12 23.26 -23.46
N ASN A 157 -16.25 22.46 -24.08
CA ASN A 157 -16.10 22.43 -25.53
C ASN A 157 -17.39 21.99 -26.23
N MET A 158 -18.11 21.00 -25.70
CA MET A 158 -19.42 20.62 -26.23
C MET A 158 -20.44 21.77 -26.15
N GLY A 159 -20.52 22.44 -25.01
CA GLY A 159 -21.40 23.60 -24.87
C GLY A 159 -21.05 24.76 -25.81
N MET A 160 -19.76 24.96 -26.09
CA MET A 160 -19.31 25.95 -27.10
C MET A 160 -19.73 25.52 -28.52
N ILE A 161 -19.56 24.24 -28.89
CA ILE A 161 -19.98 23.70 -30.17
C ILE A 161 -21.49 23.86 -30.35
N GLU A 162 -22.29 23.48 -29.34
CA GLU A 162 -23.76 23.69 -29.37
C GLU A 162 -24.14 25.14 -29.54
N SER A 163 -23.50 26.06 -28.81
CA SER A 163 -23.77 27.50 -28.90
C SER A 163 -23.41 28.09 -30.26
N LEU A 164 -22.25 27.69 -30.82
CA LEU A 164 -21.81 28.09 -32.14
C LEU A 164 -22.73 27.53 -33.23
N SER A 165 -23.14 26.29 -33.10
CA SER A 165 -24.07 25.62 -34.00
C SER A 165 -25.41 26.33 -34.05
N THR A 166 -25.98 26.68 -32.90
CA THR A 166 -27.21 27.46 -32.80
C THR A 166 -27.07 28.85 -33.42
N ALA A 167 -25.94 29.53 -33.25
CA ALA A 167 -25.67 30.83 -33.83
C ALA A 167 -25.55 30.78 -35.35
N ILE A 168 -24.97 29.74 -35.93
CA ILE A 168 -24.86 29.52 -37.38
C ILE A 168 -26.24 29.21 -37.96
N GLU A 169 -27.05 28.37 -37.32
CA GLU A 169 -28.44 28.10 -37.73
C GLU A 169 -29.28 29.37 -37.79
N PHE A 170 -29.18 30.20 -36.76
CA PHE A 170 -29.90 31.47 -36.72
C PHE A 170 -29.52 32.44 -37.85
N ARG A 171 -28.24 32.38 -38.31
CA ARG A 171 -27.72 33.24 -39.37
C ARG A 171 -27.99 32.71 -40.79
N SER A 172 -28.02 31.36 -40.97
CA SER A 172 -28.13 30.75 -42.31
C SER A 172 -29.56 30.47 -42.76
N GLY A 173 -30.55 30.47 -41.86
CA GLY A 173 -31.92 30.13 -42.20
C GLY A 173 -32.14 28.68 -42.66
N GLU A 174 -31.11 27.86 -42.59
CA GLU A 174 -31.16 26.44 -42.98
C GLU A 174 -31.53 25.53 -41.78
N SER A 175 -32.32 24.52 -42.03
CA SER A 175 -32.88 23.64 -41.02
C SER A 175 -31.83 22.79 -40.32
N GLY A 176 -31.92 22.75 -39.00
CA GLY A 176 -30.99 22.10 -38.05
C GLY A 176 -30.73 20.62 -38.13
N GLU A 177 -30.99 19.97 -39.26
CA GLU A 177 -30.81 18.52 -39.43
C GLU A 177 -29.34 18.11 -39.52
N HIS A 178 -28.50 18.97 -40.09
CA HIS A 178 -27.06 18.69 -40.27
C HIS A 178 -26.28 18.77 -38.95
N ILE A 179 -26.69 19.62 -38.06
CA ILE A 179 -26.02 19.87 -36.77
C ILE A 179 -26.43 18.82 -35.74
N ARG A 180 -27.66 18.34 -35.78
CA ARG A 180 -28.06 17.19 -34.97
C ARG A 180 -27.22 15.94 -35.28
N LYS A 181 -26.91 15.70 -36.56
CA LYS A 181 -26.04 14.59 -36.97
C LYS A 181 -24.62 14.73 -36.42
N ILE A 182 -24.04 15.93 -36.41
CA ILE A 182 -22.70 16.17 -35.84
C ILE A 182 -22.73 15.98 -34.32
N HIS A 183 -23.75 16.47 -33.63
CA HIS A 183 -23.96 16.29 -32.21
C HIS A 183 -24.06 14.80 -31.83
N ASP A 184 -24.86 14.02 -32.55
CA ASP A 184 -25.08 12.59 -32.29
C ASP A 184 -23.80 11.77 -32.52
N ILE A 185 -23.04 12.09 -33.58
CA ILE A 185 -21.74 11.45 -33.86
C ILE A 185 -20.71 11.78 -32.75
N THR A 186 -20.65 13.01 -32.30
CA THR A 186 -19.72 13.44 -31.24
C THR A 186 -20.07 12.79 -29.91
N LYS A 187 -21.36 12.66 -29.60
CA LYS A 187 -21.85 11.97 -28.41
C LYS A 187 -21.49 10.46 -28.42
N LEU A 188 -21.64 9.80 -29.56
CA LEU A 188 -21.28 8.38 -29.75
C LEU A 188 -19.77 8.14 -29.56
N PHE A 189 -18.91 9.04 -29.98
CA PHE A 189 -17.47 8.96 -29.77
C PHE A 189 -17.07 9.14 -28.30
N LEU A 190 -17.81 9.95 -27.53
CA LEU A 190 -17.51 10.22 -26.12
C LEU A 190 -18.06 9.16 -25.16
N GLU A 191 -19.11 8.43 -25.55
CA GLU A 191 -19.68 7.33 -24.77
C GLU A 191 -18.89 6.02 -24.92
N ASN A 192 -18.06 5.91 -25.98
CA ASN A 192 -17.24 4.72 -26.28
C ASN A 192 -15.73 4.89 -26.00
N SER A 193 -15.30 5.98 -25.34
CA SER A 193 -13.92 6.26 -24.90
C SER A 193 -13.84 6.30 -23.38
#